data_99f78673dd474230344867b6f8a53d89
#
_entry.id   99f78673dd474230344867b6f8a53d89
#
_cell.length_a   1.000
_cell.length_b   1.000
_cell.length_c   1.000
_cell.angle_alpha   90.00
_cell.angle_beta   90.00
_cell.angle_gamma   90.00
#
_symmetry.space_group_name_H-M   'P 1'
#
loop_
_entity.id
_entity.type
_entity.pdbx_description
1 polymer ?
#
loop_
_entity_poly.entity_id
_entity_poly.type
_entity_poly.pdbx_seq_one_letter_code
_entity_poly.pdbx_strand_id
1 'polypeptide(L)'
;KSAGSYTGFIEENQRGGIAHLKNLGVNAVQFLPLWDFANVEIPYQEEAAGMVNTWNPYERNHWGYMPTFYMAPESYYASDGSAVPGEWNGRDGRAVLELKEVVRELHRNNIAVIMDVVVNHVSNYDWHPLKYIDRELYFKLDSEGNFLSQCCGNLLDTDNEHVRTYIIESLKYWMVEYHVDGFRFDQAHLLSAKTAKHILSELRSVNPHVIVYGEAWNNRGREFSELGWGSFNAHFRDVLRGDLHDFSKKGFLFGSYRPNENKNDLKTIVTGTLWGNKGIYNTPAHTINFLEVHDDYCFSDFLRLSSGQNSKDELIKDRLQHIALTPEIFKMNILGALVLLTSQGIPLIHQGQEWAHTQVVAATDRPDSNVGKMDPNPYNKDNETNWINWEEAAQNHALVNYYSSLILLRKKYYQLRNGSLDVIRFFDLDSRFGLGYAIADDMVVFLNGSVTEILNVKLPPGKWLQLVNASEVDLNGLRIAEGYINIQPTSGTVFIRS
;
A
#
# COMPACT_ATOMS: atom_id res chain seq x y z
N LYS A 1 -19.07 -4.47 19.07
CA LYS A 1 -20.20 -5.02 18.30
C LYS A 1 -20.14 -4.71 16.81
N SER A 2 -19.38 -3.69 16.41
CA SER A 2 -19.31 -3.19 15.04
C SER A 2 -17.97 -3.49 14.35
N ALA A 3 -17.11 -4.30 14.96
CA ALA A 3 -15.83 -4.68 14.37
C ALA A 3 -16.05 -5.32 12.99
N GLY A 4 -15.28 -4.88 11.98
CA GLY A 4 -15.38 -5.36 10.60
C GLY A 4 -16.56 -4.79 9.79
N SER A 5 -17.33 -3.83 10.33
CA SER A 5 -18.43 -3.18 9.60
C SER A 5 -18.12 -1.73 9.22
N TYR A 6 -18.89 -1.19 8.29
CA TYR A 6 -18.82 0.24 7.91
C TYR A 6 -19.03 1.15 9.13
N THR A 7 -20.04 0.87 9.96
CA THR A 7 -20.30 1.65 11.17
C THR A 7 -19.18 1.54 12.20
N GLY A 8 -18.55 0.37 12.31
CA GLY A 8 -17.39 0.17 13.19
C GLY A 8 -16.19 1.01 12.81
N PHE A 9 -16.04 1.34 11.53
CA PHE A 9 -14.95 2.19 11.06
C PHE A 9 -15.05 3.64 11.56
N ILE A 10 -16.26 4.15 11.75
CA ILE A 10 -16.53 5.53 12.18
C ILE A 10 -17.03 5.63 13.63
N GLU A 11 -17.10 4.54 14.36
CA GLU A 11 -17.55 4.51 15.75
C GLU A 11 -16.65 5.36 16.64
N GLU A 12 -17.27 6.26 17.43
CA GLU A 12 -16.54 7.14 18.33
C GLU A 12 -15.91 6.37 19.51
N ASN A 13 -14.84 6.92 20.07
CA ASN A 13 -14.12 6.37 21.23
C ASN A 13 -13.48 4.98 21.03
N GLN A 14 -13.30 4.57 19.79
CA GLN A 14 -12.52 3.38 19.45
C GLN A 14 -11.05 3.72 19.21
N ARG A 15 -10.16 2.71 19.35
CA ARG A 15 -8.73 2.89 19.05
C ARG A 15 -8.46 2.89 17.55
N GLY A 16 -9.33 2.26 16.76
CA GLY A 16 -9.20 2.02 15.33
C GLY A 16 -9.96 2.97 14.44
N GLY A 17 -10.12 2.57 13.18
CA GLY A 17 -10.90 3.28 12.18
C GLY A 17 -10.45 4.73 12.02
N ILE A 18 -11.43 5.62 11.88
CA ILE A 18 -11.18 7.04 11.63
C ILE A 18 -10.38 7.72 12.76
N ALA A 19 -10.51 7.27 14.01
CA ALA A 19 -9.76 7.83 15.13
C ALA A 19 -8.25 7.58 14.97
N HIS A 20 -7.86 6.37 14.55
CA HIS A 20 -6.47 6.05 14.26
C HIS A 20 -5.92 6.88 13.09
N LEU A 21 -6.66 6.97 11.99
CA LEU A 21 -6.25 7.75 10.82
C LEU A 21 -6.01 9.24 11.14
N LYS A 22 -6.87 9.82 11.98
CA LYS A 22 -6.71 11.20 12.47
C LYS A 22 -5.44 11.35 13.30
N ASN A 23 -5.19 10.42 14.21
CA ASN A 23 -4.01 10.42 15.07
C ASN A 23 -2.72 10.18 14.27
N LEU A 24 -2.76 9.31 13.28
CA LEU A 24 -1.64 9.07 12.38
C LEU A 24 -1.38 10.29 11.49
N GLY A 25 -2.42 11.04 11.16
CA GLY A 25 -2.33 12.28 10.41
C GLY A 25 -2.35 12.11 8.89
N VAL A 26 -2.80 11.00 8.35
CA VAL A 26 -2.97 10.80 6.91
C VAL A 26 -4.03 11.73 6.31
N ASN A 27 -4.00 11.94 5.00
CA ASN A 27 -4.93 12.81 4.28
C ASN A 27 -5.71 12.10 3.17
N ALA A 28 -5.45 10.81 2.97
CA ALA A 28 -6.22 9.95 2.09
C ALA A 28 -6.23 8.53 2.65
N VAL A 29 -7.29 7.78 2.37
CA VAL A 29 -7.44 6.35 2.64
C VAL A 29 -7.72 5.66 1.32
N GLN A 30 -6.93 4.64 1.01
CA GLN A 30 -7.26 3.68 -0.02
C GLN A 30 -7.90 2.47 0.65
N PHE A 31 -9.16 2.20 0.34
CA PHE A 31 -9.81 0.96 0.73
C PHE A 31 -9.50 -0.13 -0.29
N LEU A 32 -9.30 -1.36 0.17
CA LEU A 32 -9.44 -2.54 -0.68
C LEU A 32 -10.84 -2.56 -1.31
N PRO A 33 -11.12 -3.39 -2.33
CA PRO A 33 -12.39 -3.33 -3.05
C PRO A 33 -13.60 -3.30 -2.12
N LEU A 34 -14.44 -2.26 -2.29
CA LEU A 34 -15.67 -2.07 -1.50
C LEU A 34 -16.94 -2.39 -2.28
N TRP A 35 -16.84 -2.61 -3.58
CA TRP A 35 -17.97 -3.12 -4.35
C TRP A 35 -18.21 -4.60 -4.04
N ASP A 36 -19.41 -5.08 -4.29
CA ASP A 36 -19.79 -6.45 -4.05
C ASP A 36 -18.89 -7.43 -4.80
N PHE A 37 -18.36 -8.41 -4.10
CA PHE A 37 -17.45 -9.41 -4.62
C PHE A 37 -17.85 -10.82 -4.20
N ALA A 38 -17.29 -11.85 -4.84
CA ALA A 38 -17.48 -13.23 -4.46
C ALA A 38 -16.90 -13.47 -3.05
N ASN A 39 -17.74 -13.41 -2.03
CA ASN A 39 -17.34 -13.54 -0.63
C ASN A 39 -16.71 -14.92 -0.34
N VAL A 40 -17.20 -15.94 -1.04
CA VAL A 40 -16.55 -17.25 -1.11
C VAL A 40 -16.31 -17.52 -2.57
N GLU A 41 -15.04 -17.52 -2.97
CA GLU A 41 -14.65 -17.72 -4.37
C GLU A 41 -15.12 -19.09 -4.88
N ILE A 42 -15.14 -20.07 -4.00
CA ILE A 42 -15.59 -21.42 -4.30
C ILE A 42 -16.89 -21.67 -3.56
N PRO A 43 -18.00 -21.94 -4.27
CA PRO A 43 -19.27 -22.26 -3.65
C PRO A 43 -19.14 -23.42 -2.65
N TYR A 44 -19.92 -23.37 -1.56
CA TYR A 44 -19.97 -24.37 -0.50
C TYR A 44 -20.18 -25.78 -1.05
N GLN A 45 -19.11 -26.46 -1.40
CA GLN A 45 -19.11 -27.84 -1.86
C GLN A 45 -18.14 -28.65 -0.98
N GLU A 46 -18.58 -29.82 -0.54
CA GLU A 46 -17.74 -30.70 0.26
C GLU A 46 -16.52 -31.23 -0.51
N GLU A 47 -16.62 -31.30 -1.84
CA GLU A 47 -15.55 -31.69 -2.74
C GLU A 47 -15.35 -30.63 -3.81
N ALA A 48 -14.25 -29.97 -3.73
CA ALA A 48 -13.87 -28.94 -4.66
C ALA A 48 -12.66 -29.37 -5.51
N ALA A 49 -12.84 -30.40 -6.32
CA ALA A 49 -11.82 -30.88 -7.24
C ALA A 49 -11.45 -29.83 -8.29
N GLY A 50 -10.15 -29.57 -8.44
CA GLY A 50 -9.64 -28.62 -9.42
C GLY A 50 -9.55 -27.16 -8.95
N MET A 51 -9.70 -26.89 -7.66
CA MET A 51 -9.54 -25.56 -7.09
C MET A 51 -8.07 -25.15 -6.98
N VAL A 52 -7.83 -23.86 -7.19
CA VAL A 52 -6.48 -23.27 -7.03
C VAL A 52 -6.09 -23.24 -5.56
N ASN A 53 -7.04 -22.98 -4.67
CA ASN A 53 -6.83 -22.94 -3.24
C ASN A 53 -7.63 -24.04 -2.54
N THR A 54 -6.97 -25.11 -2.18
CA THR A 54 -7.60 -26.33 -1.60
C THR A 54 -7.49 -26.40 -0.08
N TRP A 55 -6.75 -25.49 0.56
CA TRP A 55 -6.44 -25.60 1.99
C TRP A 55 -7.53 -25.03 2.89
N ASN A 56 -8.31 -24.03 2.42
CA ASN A 56 -9.54 -23.63 3.10
C ASN A 56 -10.60 -23.07 2.14
N PRO A 57 -11.38 -23.90 1.45
CA PRO A 57 -12.35 -23.47 0.45
C PRO A 57 -13.60 -22.79 1.05
N TYR A 58 -13.73 -22.70 2.36
CA TYR A 58 -14.89 -22.15 3.07
C TYR A 58 -14.61 -20.81 3.75
N GLU A 59 -13.38 -20.32 3.72
CA GLU A 59 -13.06 -18.99 4.21
C GLU A 59 -13.46 -17.93 3.19
N ARG A 60 -13.90 -16.80 3.71
CA ARG A 60 -14.27 -15.65 2.87
C ARG A 60 -13.04 -14.95 2.33
N ASN A 61 -13.22 -14.41 1.12
CA ASN A 61 -12.29 -13.41 0.61
C ASN A 61 -12.24 -12.23 1.59
N HIS A 62 -11.03 -11.84 1.93
CA HIS A 62 -10.80 -10.67 2.77
C HIS A 62 -10.44 -9.44 1.91
N TRP A 63 -9.70 -9.65 0.84
CA TRP A 63 -9.22 -8.55 0.01
C TRP A 63 -10.24 -8.04 -1.01
N GLY A 64 -11.15 -8.89 -1.50
CA GLY A 64 -12.24 -8.47 -2.38
C GLY A 64 -11.93 -8.39 -3.87
N TYR A 65 -10.85 -9.01 -4.36
CA TYR A 65 -10.42 -8.92 -5.77
C TYR A 65 -11.19 -9.83 -6.75
N MET A 66 -12.40 -10.26 -6.37
CA MET A 66 -13.29 -11.07 -7.21
C MET A 66 -14.64 -10.37 -7.39
N PRO A 67 -14.71 -9.26 -8.16
CA PRO A 67 -15.91 -8.43 -8.26
C PRO A 67 -17.10 -9.20 -8.83
N THR A 68 -18.29 -8.93 -8.30
CA THR A 68 -19.56 -9.51 -8.75
C THR A 68 -20.51 -8.41 -9.26
N PHE A 69 -20.76 -7.36 -8.45
CA PHE A 69 -21.64 -6.25 -8.82
C PHE A 69 -20.92 -4.91 -8.71
N TYR A 70 -20.62 -4.29 -9.84
CA TYR A 70 -19.79 -3.09 -9.95
C TYR A 70 -20.40 -1.80 -9.42
N MET A 71 -21.72 -1.78 -9.13
CA MET A 71 -22.45 -0.60 -8.62
C MET A 71 -23.10 -0.83 -7.26
N ALA A 72 -22.80 -1.94 -6.59
CA ALA A 72 -23.29 -2.25 -5.26
C ALA A 72 -22.14 -2.31 -4.26
N PRO A 73 -22.28 -1.76 -3.04
CA PRO A 73 -21.28 -1.91 -1.99
C PRO A 73 -21.33 -3.32 -1.40
N GLU A 74 -20.20 -3.79 -0.88
CA GLU A 74 -20.11 -5.09 -0.22
C GLU A 74 -21.04 -5.14 1.01
N SER A 75 -22.01 -6.02 0.94
CA SER A 75 -23.08 -6.10 1.94
C SER A 75 -22.65 -6.78 3.26
N TYR A 76 -21.59 -7.58 3.24
CA TYR A 76 -21.04 -8.20 4.45
C TYR A 76 -20.47 -7.19 5.44
N TYR A 77 -20.12 -6.00 4.99
CA TYR A 77 -19.61 -4.93 5.85
C TYR A 77 -20.74 -4.08 6.48
N ALA A 78 -22.01 -4.39 6.20
CA ALA A 78 -23.13 -3.73 6.87
C ALA A 78 -23.23 -4.14 8.35
N SER A 79 -23.81 -3.27 9.18
CA SER A 79 -23.87 -3.45 10.65
C SER A 79 -24.65 -4.67 11.12
N ASP A 80 -25.54 -5.19 10.31
CA ASP A 80 -26.30 -6.43 10.52
C ASP A 80 -25.70 -7.62 9.76
N GLY A 81 -24.49 -7.46 9.26
CA GLY A 81 -23.80 -8.44 8.45
C GLY A 81 -23.68 -9.80 9.13
N SER A 82 -24.01 -10.85 8.39
CA SER A 82 -23.73 -12.22 8.82
C SER A 82 -22.39 -12.67 8.29
N ALA A 83 -21.54 -13.18 9.19
CA ALA A 83 -20.33 -13.88 8.80
C ALA A 83 -20.58 -15.35 8.45
N VAL A 84 -21.85 -15.79 8.56
CA VAL A 84 -22.23 -17.17 8.26
C VAL A 84 -22.31 -17.35 6.74
N PRO A 85 -21.55 -18.29 6.17
CA PRO A 85 -21.59 -18.58 4.76
C PRO A 85 -23.01 -18.94 4.27
N GLY A 86 -23.41 -18.32 3.14
CA GLY A 86 -24.74 -18.51 2.56
C GLY A 86 -25.89 -17.67 3.17
N GLU A 87 -25.63 -16.94 4.24
CA GLU A 87 -26.52 -15.91 4.75
C GLU A 87 -26.23 -14.58 4.07
N TRP A 88 -27.25 -14.00 3.47
CA TRP A 88 -27.13 -12.78 2.69
C TRP A 88 -27.54 -11.56 3.50
N ASN A 89 -26.72 -10.53 3.44
CA ASN A 89 -26.90 -9.26 4.11
C ASN A 89 -27.43 -8.19 3.15
N GLY A 90 -27.85 -7.05 3.71
CA GLY A 90 -28.07 -5.84 2.92
C GLY A 90 -29.37 -5.80 2.11
N ARG A 91 -30.36 -6.63 2.39
CA ARG A 91 -31.66 -6.63 1.72
C ARG A 91 -32.45 -5.31 1.84
N ASP A 92 -32.14 -4.52 2.86
CA ASP A 92 -32.75 -3.22 3.15
C ASP A 92 -31.95 -2.02 2.61
N GLY A 93 -30.87 -2.26 1.88
CA GLY A 93 -30.00 -1.21 1.36
C GLY A 93 -29.09 -0.55 2.42
N ARG A 94 -28.98 -1.13 3.60
CA ARG A 94 -28.21 -0.57 4.73
C ARG A 94 -26.76 -0.33 4.38
N ALA A 95 -26.09 -1.25 3.68
CA ALA A 95 -24.71 -1.11 3.24
C ALA A 95 -24.47 0.18 2.45
N VAL A 96 -25.43 0.58 1.61
CA VAL A 96 -25.37 1.83 0.83
C VAL A 96 -25.31 3.05 1.75
N LEU A 97 -26.20 3.10 2.75
CA LEU A 97 -26.29 4.23 3.68
C LEU A 97 -25.05 4.31 4.58
N GLU A 98 -24.62 3.18 5.11
CA GLU A 98 -23.47 3.10 6.01
C GLU A 98 -22.16 3.44 5.31
N LEU A 99 -21.95 2.98 4.07
CA LEU A 99 -20.75 3.35 3.31
C LEU A 99 -20.75 4.85 2.95
N LYS A 100 -21.90 5.43 2.56
CA LYS A 100 -22.02 6.87 2.36
C LYS A 100 -21.70 7.65 3.64
N GLU A 101 -22.06 7.12 4.80
CA GLU A 101 -21.69 7.70 6.09
C GLU A 101 -20.18 7.66 6.35
N VAL A 102 -19.53 6.53 6.06
CA VAL A 102 -18.07 6.40 6.15
C VAL A 102 -17.37 7.46 5.30
N VAL A 103 -17.76 7.59 4.03
CA VAL A 103 -17.17 8.59 3.13
C VAL A 103 -17.40 10.01 3.66
N ARG A 104 -18.64 10.30 4.12
CA ARG A 104 -18.96 11.61 4.70
C ARG A 104 -18.10 11.96 5.92
N GLU A 105 -17.91 11.00 6.83
CA GLU A 105 -17.09 11.23 8.03
C GLU A 105 -15.60 11.40 7.69
N LEU A 106 -15.08 10.67 6.71
CA LEU A 106 -13.72 10.87 6.22
C LEU A 106 -13.55 12.28 5.63
N HIS A 107 -14.48 12.72 4.78
CA HIS A 107 -14.45 14.08 4.20
C HIS A 107 -14.57 15.18 5.27
N ARG A 108 -15.40 15.02 6.30
CA ARG A 108 -15.49 15.94 7.43
C ARG A 108 -14.16 16.11 8.16
N ASN A 109 -13.32 15.09 8.11
CA ASN A 109 -11.99 15.10 8.70
C ASN A 109 -10.87 15.41 7.69
N ASN A 110 -11.21 15.92 6.48
CA ASN A 110 -10.29 16.23 5.40
C ASN A 110 -9.42 15.02 4.96
N ILE A 111 -10.02 13.84 4.92
CA ILE A 111 -9.40 12.61 4.44
C ILE A 111 -10.10 12.20 3.15
N ALA A 112 -9.36 12.17 2.05
CA ALA A 112 -9.86 11.74 0.75
C ALA A 112 -10.06 10.22 0.73
N VAL A 113 -11.01 9.76 -0.09
CA VAL A 113 -11.37 8.36 -0.24
C VAL A 113 -10.97 7.85 -1.61
N ILE A 114 -10.08 6.86 -1.64
CA ILE A 114 -9.65 6.16 -2.83
C ILE A 114 -10.19 4.74 -2.77
N MET A 115 -10.83 4.29 -3.82
CA MET A 115 -11.38 2.94 -3.91
C MET A 115 -10.48 2.07 -4.81
N ASP A 116 -10.13 0.90 -4.33
CA ASP A 116 -9.49 -0.12 -5.15
C ASP A 116 -10.51 -0.78 -6.08
N VAL A 117 -10.15 -0.93 -7.35
CA VAL A 117 -11.07 -1.40 -8.39
C VAL A 117 -10.45 -2.46 -9.29
N VAL A 118 -11.21 -3.52 -9.52
CA VAL A 118 -10.84 -4.65 -10.38
C VAL A 118 -11.70 -4.62 -11.64
N VAL A 119 -11.17 -4.07 -12.72
CA VAL A 119 -11.92 -3.88 -13.98
C VAL A 119 -11.47 -4.81 -15.09
N ASN A 120 -10.49 -5.65 -14.83
CA ASN A 120 -9.81 -6.47 -15.84
C ASN A 120 -10.19 -7.95 -15.76
N HIS A 121 -10.75 -8.44 -14.66
CA HIS A 121 -11.12 -9.84 -14.47
C HIS A 121 -12.27 -10.01 -13.46
N VAL A 122 -12.83 -11.21 -13.44
CA VAL A 122 -13.74 -11.71 -12.41
C VAL A 122 -13.30 -13.11 -11.99
N SER A 123 -13.81 -13.65 -10.88
CA SER A 123 -13.44 -14.98 -10.41
C SER A 123 -13.58 -16.06 -11.50
N ASN A 124 -12.67 -17.00 -11.49
CA ASN A 124 -12.76 -18.22 -12.33
C ASN A 124 -13.89 -19.15 -11.88
N TYR A 125 -14.28 -19.11 -10.62
CA TYR A 125 -15.06 -20.15 -9.95
C TYR A 125 -16.48 -19.74 -9.65
N ASP A 126 -16.76 -18.47 -9.52
CA ASP A 126 -18.10 -17.99 -9.19
C ASP A 126 -19.06 -18.03 -10.40
N TRP A 127 -20.34 -17.92 -10.07
CA TRP A 127 -21.43 -17.84 -11.03
C TRP A 127 -21.69 -16.39 -11.43
N HIS A 128 -20.64 -15.69 -11.88
CA HIS A 128 -20.69 -14.28 -12.18
C HIS A 128 -21.77 -13.97 -13.24
N PRO A 129 -22.69 -13.01 -13.00
CA PRO A 129 -23.83 -12.76 -13.89
C PRO A 129 -23.45 -12.48 -15.34
N LEU A 130 -22.37 -11.75 -15.60
CA LEU A 130 -21.92 -11.42 -16.95
C LEU A 130 -21.57 -12.66 -17.79
N LYS A 131 -21.19 -13.78 -17.16
CA LYS A 131 -20.94 -15.05 -17.85
C LYS A 131 -22.20 -15.67 -18.47
N TYR A 132 -23.38 -15.30 -17.94
CA TYR A 132 -24.70 -15.82 -18.38
C TYR A 132 -25.50 -14.80 -19.18
N ILE A 133 -25.20 -13.51 -19.05
CA ILE A 133 -25.86 -12.45 -19.84
C ILE A 133 -25.34 -12.49 -21.28
N ASP A 134 -24.05 -12.33 -21.49
CA ASP A 134 -23.40 -12.42 -22.80
C ASP A 134 -21.89 -12.61 -22.64
N ARG A 135 -21.45 -13.86 -22.63
CA ARG A 135 -20.03 -14.18 -22.45
C ARG A 135 -19.13 -13.68 -23.57
N GLU A 136 -19.66 -13.66 -24.81
CA GLU A 136 -18.89 -13.24 -26.00
C GLU A 136 -18.71 -11.72 -26.01
N LEU A 137 -19.64 -10.97 -25.44
CA LEU A 137 -19.54 -9.53 -25.30
C LEU A 137 -18.57 -9.12 -24.20
N TYR A 138 -18.67 -9.77 -23.03
CA TYR A 138 -17.95 -9.29 -21.84
C TYR A 138 -16.56 -9.85 -21.66
N PHE A 139 -16.26 -11.04 -22.18
CA PHE A 139 -15.04 -11.74 -21.86
C PHE A 139 -14.12 -11.97 -23.06
N LYS A 140 -12.82 -12.02 -22.78
CA LYS A 140 -11.84 -12.50 -23.76
C LYS A 140 -11.92 -14.02 -23.80
N LEU A 141 -12.20 -14.55 -25.01
CA LEU A 141 -12.32 -15.99 -25.25
C LEU A 141 -11.21 -16.45 -26.23
N ASP A 142 -10.83 -17.73 -26.11
CA ASP A 142 -10.00 -18.38 -27.12
C ASP A 142 -10.80 -18.80 -28.35
N SER A 143 -10.14 -19.42 -29.32
CA SER A 143 -10.78 -19.89 -30.55
C SER A 143 -11.80 -21.01 -30.36
N GLU A 144 -11.79 -21.67 -29.20
CA GLU A 144 -12.71 -22.73 -28.81
C GLU A 144 -13.87 -22.22 -27.96
N GLY A 145 -13.86 -20.92 -27.64
CA GLY A 145 -14.86 -20.26 -26.82
C GLY A 145 -14.64 -20.42 -25.31
N ASN A 146 -13.47 -20.83 -24.85
CA ASN A 146 -13.13 -20.88 -23.43
C ASN A 146 -12.69 -19.51 -22.93
N PHE A 147 -12.94 -19.24 -21.66
CA PHE A 147 -12.48 -18.00 -21.03
C PHE A 147 -10.95 -17.92 -21.00
N LEU A 148 -10.40 -16.84 -21.50
CA LEU A 148 -9.00 -16.53 -21.21
C LEU A 148 -8.87 -16.10 -19.76
N SER A 149 -7.89 -16.65 -19.08
CA SER A 149 -7.57 -16.34 -17.70
C SER A 149 -6.13 -15.91 -17.59
N GLN A 150 -5.87 -14.92 -16.74
CA GLN A 150 -4.52 -14.52 -16.42
C GLN A 150 -4.45 -14.32 -14.90
N CYS A 151 -3.47 -15.00 -14.27
CA CYS A 151 -3.19 -14.92 -12.85
C CYS A 151 -4.42 -15.26 -11.97
N CYS A 152 -5.39 -14.36 -11.86
CA CYS A 152 -6.38 -14.37 -10.79
C CYS A 152 -7.81 -14.65 -11.25
N GLY A 153 -8.13 -14.57 -12.55
CA GLY A 153 -9.52 -14.73 -12.97
C GLY A 153 -9.77 -14.72 -14.47
N ASN A 154 -11.04 -14.81 -14.85
CA ASN A 154 -11.46 -14.72 -16.24
C ASN A 154 -11.40 -13.27 -16.73
N LEU A 155 -10.69 -13.03 -17.83
CA LEU A 155 -10.44 -11.70 -18.35
C LEU A 155 -11.68 -11.07 -18.99
N LEU A 156 -12.00 -9.84 -18.56
CA LEU A 156 -12.96 -8.99 -19.24
C LEU A 156 -12.34 -8.39 -20.51
N ASP A 157 -13.13 -8.25 -21.58
CA ASP A 157 -12.68 -7.57 -22.80
C ASP A 157 -12.83 -6.04 -22.68
N THR A 158 -11.94 -5.41 -21.92
CA THR A 158 -11.96 -3.97 -21.67
C THR A 158 -11.69 -3.12 -22.92
N ASP A 159 -11.25 -3.73 -24.01
CA ASP A 159 -11.08 -3.06 -25.31
C ASP A 159 -12.38 -3.02 -26.13
N ASN A 160 -13.36 -3.86 -25.80
CA ASN A 160 -14.72 -3.75 -26.30
C ASN A 160 -15.36 -2.44 -25.80
N GLU A 161 -15.99 -1.70 -26.68
CA GLU A 161 -16.56 -0.38 -26.38
C GLU A 161 -17.69 -0.48 -25.34
N HIS A 162 -18.56 -1.49 -25.43
CA HIS A 162 -19.67 -1.67 -24.50
C HIS A 162 -19.19 -2.04 -23.09
N VAL A 163 -18.22 -2.94 -23.02
CA VAL A 163 -17.60 -3.32 -21.72
C VAL A 163 -16.88 -2.14 -21.10
N ARG A 164 -16.10 -1.39 -21.86
CA ARG A 164 -15.43 -0.19 -21.39
C ARG A 164 -16.42 0.87 -20.92
N THR A 165 -17.52 1.08 -21.64
CA THR A 165 -18.58 2.01 -21.22
C THR A 165 -19.21 1.56 -19.92
N TYR A 166 -19.54 0.29 -19.76
CA TYR A 166 -20.06 -0.26 -18.51
C TYR A 166 -19.12 -0.01 -17.33
N ILE A 167 -17.82 -0.25 -17.49
CA ILE A 167 -16.81 0.02 -16.48
C ILE A 167 -16.76 1.51 -16.15
N ILE A 168 -16.70 2.39 -17.14
CA ILE A 168 -16.63 3.84 -16.94
C ILE A 168 -17.87 4.36 -16.20
N GLU A 169 -19.06 3.94 -16.58
CA GLU A 169 -20.29 4.35 -15.92
C GLU A 169 -20.37 3.82 -14.48
N SER A 170 -19.82 2.63 -14.21
CA SER A 170 -19.69 2.12 -12.85
C SER A 170 -18.78 3.02 -12.00
N LEU A 171 -17.62 3.41 -12.52
CA LEU A 171 -16.69 4.31 -11.81
C LEU A 171 -17.30 5.70 -11.57
N LYS A 172 -17.97 6.26 -12.59
CA LYS A 172 -18.70 7.55 -12.45
C LYS A 172 -19.80 7.46 -11.39
N TYR A 173 -20.52 6.34 -11.33
CA TYR A 173 -21.52 6.10 -10.29
C TYR A 173 -20.91 6.21 -8.88
N TRP A 174 -19.75 5.61 -8.63
CA TRP A 174 -19.06 5.73 -7.35
C TRP A 174 -18.62 7.16 -7.03
N MET A 175 -18.18 7.93 -8.04
CA MET A 175 -17.84 9.34 -7.85
C MET A 175 -19.06 10.20 -7.52
N VAL A 176 -20.21 9.94 -8.14
CA VAL A 176 -21.42 10.76 -7.99
C VAL A 176 -22.23 10.35 -6.76
N GLU A 177 -22.43 9.04 -6.56
CA GLU A 177 -23.29 8.52 -5.48
C GLU A 177 -22.57 8.41 -4.14
N TYR A 178 -21.28 8.03 -4.14
CA TYR A 178 -20.50 7.83 -2.91
C TYR A 178 -19.45 8.91 -2.68
N HIS A 179 -19.26 9.80 -3.65
CA HIS A 179 -18.26 10.88 -3.57
C HIS A 179 -16.82 10.39 -3.36
N VAL A 180 -16.44 9.25 -3.95
CA VAL A 180 -15.05 8.81 -3.91
C VAL A 180 -14.15 9.78 -4.68
N ASP A 181 -12.97 10.08 -4.15
CA ASP A 181 -12.03 11.06 -4.71
C ASP A 181 -11.08 10.46 -5.74
N GLY A 182 -11.01 9.13 -5.81
CA GLY A 182 -10.10 8.50 -6.74
C GLY A 182 -10.18 6.98 -6.74
N PHE A 183 -9.37 6.39 -7.63
CA PHE A 183 -9.33 4.96 -7.85
C PHE A 183 -7.90 4.44 -7.95
N ARG A 184 -7.65 3.30 -7.33
CA ARG A 184 -6.51 2.42 -7.57
C ARG A 184 -6.97 1.28 -8.46
N PHE A 185 -6.31 1.05 -9.57
CA PHE A 185 -6.66 -0.03 -10.50
C PHE A 185 -5.76 -1.23 -10.28
N ASP A 186 -6.39 -2.33 -9.88
CA ASP A 186 -5.75 -3.65 -9.83
C ASP A 186 -5.25 -4.06 -11.20
N GLN A 187 -4.04 -4.65 -11.28
CA GLN A 187 -3.41 -5.10 -12.52
C GLN A 187 -3.62 -4.16 -13.72
N ALA A 188 -3.48 -2.85 -13.51
CA ALA A 188 -3.72 -1.83 -14.55
C ALA A 188 -2.93 -2.10 -15.84
N HIS A 189 -1.80 -2.82 -15.75
CA HIS A 189 -0.99 -3.21 -16.90
C HIS A 189 -1.73 -4.11 -17.92
N LEU A 190 -2.88 -4.66 -17.56
CA LEU A 190 -3.73 -5.43 -18.48
C LEU A 190 -4.62 -4.53 -19.35
N LEU A 191 -4.81 -3.26 -18.98
CA LEU A 191 -5.56 -2.29 -19.78
C LEU A 191 -4.73 -1.81 -20.96
N SER A 192 -5.36 -1.68 -22.14
CA SER A 192 -4.70 -1.01 -23.25
C SER A 192 -4.53 0.50 -22.97
N ALA A 193 -3.55 1.14 -23.63
CA ALA A 193 -3.35 2.58 -23.54
C ALA A 193 -4.61 3.36 -23.95
N LYS A 194 -5.36 2.86 -24.95
CA LYS A 194 -6.63 3.45 -25.40
C LYS A 194 -7.67 3.42 -24.28
N THR A 195 -7.85 2.27 -23.63
CA THR A 195 -8.81 2.10 -22.54
C THR A 195 -8.42 2.95 -21.33
N ALA A 196 -7.16 2.91 -20.89
CA ALA A 196 -6.66 3.71 -19.78
C ALA A 196 -6.85 5.23 -20.03
N LYS A 197 -6.53 5.71 -21.24
CA LYS A 197 -6.74 7.11 -21.62
C LYS A 197 -8.22 7.51 -21.59
N HIS A 198 -9.12 6.64 -22.09
CA HIS A 198 -10.56 6.91 -22.11
C HIS A 198 -11.12 6.96 -20.69
N ILE A 199 -10.79 5.98 -19.83
CA ILE A 199 -11.18 5.98 -18.41
C ILE A 199 -10.79 7.31 -17.76
N LEU A 200 -9.52 7.72 -17.84
CA LEU A 200 -9.06 8.96 -17.20
C LEU A 200 -9.78 10.20 -17.74
N SER A 201 -10.00 10.28 -19.05
CA SER A 201 -10.71 11.41 -19.67
C SER A 201 -12.13 11.53 -19.14
N GLU A 202 -12.84 10.41 -19.03
CA GLU A 202 -14.22 10.37 -18.59
C GLU A 202 -14.36 10.66 -17.08
N LEU A 203 -13.45 10.13 -16.25
CA LEU A 203 -13.45 10.44 -14.82
C LEU A 203 -13.12 11.92 -14.57
N ARG A 204 -12.17 12.49 -15.30
CA ARG A 204 -11.85 13.93 -15.22
C ARG A 204 -12.98 14.83 -15.71
N SER A 205 -13.90 14.37 -16.52
CA SER A 205 -15.10 15.12 -16.90
C SER A 205 -16.06 15.30 -15.72
N VAL A 206 -16.05 14.35 -14.76
CA VAL A 206 -16.84 14.44 -13.52
C VAL A 206 -16.08 15.25 -12.47
N ASN A 207 -14.81 14.92 -12.24
CA ASN A 207 -13.94 15.64 -11.30
C ASN A 207 -12.55 15.81 -11.93
N PRO A 208 -12.12 17.03 -12.29
CA PRO A 208 -10.80 17.27 -12.90
C PRO A 208 -9.62 16.92 -11.98
N HIS A 209 -9.87 16.78 -10.67
CA HIS A 209 -8.88 16.46 -9.64
C HIS A 209 -8.93 14.99 -9.20
N VAL A 210 -9.68 14.13 -9.89
CA VAL A 210 -9.76 12.71 -9.57
C VAL A 210 -8.37 12.08 -9.49
N ILE A 211 -8.13 11.33 -8.43
CA ILE A 211 -6.88 10.60 -8.21
C ILE A 211 -6.97 9.26 -8.91
N VAL A 212 -6.06 9.00 -9.85
CA VAL A 212 -6.05 7.73 -10.61
C VAL A 212 -4.64 7.18 -10.67
N TYR A 213 -4.49 5.96 -10.19
CA TYR A 213 -3.24 5.20 -10.28
C TYR A 213 -3.49 3.70 -10.28
N GLY A 214 -2.48 2.90 -10.56
CA GLY A 214 -2.65 1.46 -10.59
C GLY A 214 -1.35 0.68 -10.63
N GLU A 215 -1.49 -0.62 -10.79
CA GLU A 215 -0.37 -1.54 -10.94
C GLU A 215 0.09 -1.60 -12.40
N ALA A 216 0.98 -0.70 -12.75
CA ALA A 216 1.55 -0.64 -14.10
C ALA A 216 2.80 -1.54 -14.21
N TRP A 217 2.65 -2.83 -13.91
CA TRP A 217 3.73 -3.83 -14.01
C TRP A 217 4.25 -3.99 -15.44
N ASN A 218 5.19 -4.88 -15.68
CA ASN A 218 5.76 -5.19 -16.99
C ASN A 218 6.38 -3.96 -17.69
N ASN A 219 7.05 -3.08 -16.92
CA ASN A 219 7.69 -1.85 -17.39
C ASN A 219 6.73 -0.80 -17.99
N ARG A 220 5.43 -0.89 -17.72
CA ARG A 220 4.43 0.05 -18.22
C ARG A 220 4.28 1.34 -17.40
N GLY A 221 4.99 1.48 -16.27
CA GLY A 221 4.89 2.67 -15.41
C GLY A 221 5.15 3.99 -16.15
N ARG A 222 6.10 4.01 -17.10
CA ARG A 222 6.35 5.18 -17.94
C ARG A 222 5.16 5.51 -18.84
N GLU A 223 4.62 4.52 -19.53
CA GLU A 223 3.44 4.70 -20.41
C GLU A 223 2.26 5.27 -19.61
N PHE A 224 1.96 4.70 -18.45
CA PHE A 224 0.88 5.19 -17.60
C PHE A 224 1.13 6.62 -17.11
N SER A 225 2.38 6.96 -16.75
CA SER A 225 2.74 8.32 -16.38
C SER A 225 2.57 9.32 -17.54
N GLU A 226 2.88 8.92 -18.77
CA GLU A 226 2.66 9.73 -19.98
C GLU A 226 1.16 9.91 -20.27
N LEU A 227 0.32 8.93 -19.92
CA LEU A 227 -1.14 9.02 -20.01
C LEU A 227 -1.75 9.89 -18.89
N GLY A 228 -0.99 10.24 -17.86
CA GLY A 228 -1.46 11.04 -16.73
C GLY A 228 -1.95 10.24 -15.53
N TRP A 229 -1.60 8.95 -15.43
CA TRP A 229 -1.86 8.07 -14.31
C TRP A 229 -0.68 8.00 -13.36
N GLY A 230 -0.95 7.81 -12.09
CA GLY A 230 0.05 7.34 -11.14
C GLY A 230 0.26 5.81 -11.23
N SER A 231 1.36 5.32 -10.69
CA SER A 231 1.55 3.89 -10.48
C SER A 231 2.45 3.56 -9.28
N PHE A 232 2.31 2.33 -8.80
CA PHE A 232 3.17 1.80 -7.73
C PHE A 232 4.63 1.78 -8.15
N ASN A 233 5.48 2.35 -7.30
CA ASN A 233 6.91 2.44 -7.52
C ASN A 233 7.64 1.24 -6.92
N ALA A 234 7.61 0.10 -7.60
CA ALA A 234 8.31 -1.11 -7.14
C ALA A 234 9.82 -0.88 -6.99
N HIS A 235 10.42 -0.01 -7.82
CA HIS A 235 11.85 0.32 -7.69
C HIS A 235 12.17 0.95 -6.33
N PHE A 236 11.26 1.80 -5.80
CA PHE A 236 11.41 2.36 -4.45
C PHE A 236 11.45 1.26 -3.39
N ARG A 237 10.48 0.37 -3.41
CA ARG A 237 10.40 -0.77 -2.49
C ARG A 237 11.65 -1.63 -2.55
N ASP A 238 12.03 -2.02 -3.76
CA ASP A 238 13.07 -3.01 -3.98
C ASP A 238 14.48 -2.49 -3.64
N VAL A 239 14.79 -1.23 -3.96
CA VAL A 239 16.07 -0.61 -3.56
C VAL A 239 16.22 -0.56 -2.04
N LEU A 240 15.12 -0.37 -1.30
CA LEU A 240 15.14 -0.31 0.15
C LEU A 240 15.13 -1.70 0.80
N ARG A 241 14.21 -2.57 0.39
CA ARG A 241 14.00 -3.88 0.99
C ARG A 241 14.97 -4.93 0.45
N GLY A 242 15.08 -4.99 -0.87
CA GLY A 242 15.72 -6.09 -1.59
C GLY A 242 14.72 -6.87 -2.44
N ASP A 243 15.07 -8.10 -2.79
CA ASP A 243 14.24 -8.99 -3.62
C ASP A 243 13.12 -9.63 -2.78
N LEU A 244 11.89 -9.60 -3.29
CA LEU A 244 10.71 -10.14 -2.58
C LEU A 244 10.73 -11.66 -2.39
N HIS A 245 11.40 -12.37 -3.29
CA HIS A 245 11.39 -13.83 -3.32
C HIS A 245 12.74 -14.46 -2.93
N ASP A 246 13.82 -13.67 -2.97
CA ASP A 246 15.17 -14.08 -2.60
C ASP A 246 15.73 -13.19 -1.48
N PHE A 247 15.48 -13.56 -0.24
CA PHE A 247 15.89 -12.82 0.96
C PHE A 247 17.41 -12.67 1.15
N SER A 248 18.21 -13.36 0.33
CA SER A 248 19.65 -13.16 0.29
C SER A 248 20.06 -11.90 -0.46
N LYS A 249 19.22 -11.42 -1.40
CA LYS A 249 19.43 -10.20 -2.18
C LYS A 249 18.86 -8.98 -1.46
N LYS A 250 19.56 -8.54 -0.46
CA LYS A 250 19.18 -7.45 0.45
C LYS A 250 19.33 -6.07 -0.18
N GLY A 251 18.50 -5.11 0.26
CA GLY A 251 18.53 -3.72 -0.15
C GLY A 251 19.25 -2.80 0.84
N PHE A 252 19.05 -1.49 0.64
CA PHE A 252 19.71 -0.42 1.39
C PHE A 252 19.53 -0.52 2.91
N LEU A 253 18.36 -0.93 3.39
CA LEU A 253 18.06 -1.04 4.82
C LEU A 253 18.96 -2.07 5.55
N PHE A 254 19.56 -2.99 4.80
CA PHE A 254 20.47 -4.01 5.32
C PHE A 254 21.97 -3.68 5.08
N GLY A 255 22.29 -2.45 4.68
CA GLY A 255 23.66 -2.09 4.29
C GLY A 255 24.11 -2.84 3.03
N SER A 256 23.21 -3.00 2.07
CA SER A 256 23.44 -3.72 0.84
C SER A 256 22.73 -3.05 -0.35
N TYR A 257 23.01 -3.54 -1.54
CA TYR A 257 22.24 -3.28 -2.76
C TYR A 257 22.09 -4.59 -3.50
N ARG A 258 20.97 -4.79 -4.16
CA ARG A 258 20.77 -5.93 -5.06
C ARG A 258 21.85 -5.94 -6.18
N PRO A 259 22.10 -7.07 -6.84
CA PRO A 259 22.95 -7.09 -8.03
C PRO A 259 22.52 -6.02 -9.04
N ASN A 260 23.49 -5.26 -9.56
CA ASN A 260 23.32 -4.14 -10.50
C ASN A 260 22.68 -2.85 -9.92
N GLU A 261 22.38 -2.80 -8.63
CA GLU A 261 21.97 -1.59 -7.92
C GLU A 261 23.13 -0.96 -7.16
N ASN A 262 23.01 0.33 -6.89
CA ASN A 262 24.02 1.11 -6.18
C ASN A 262 23.43 2.42 -5.62
N LYS A 263 24.28 3.28 -5.06
CA LYS A 263 23.88 4.59 -4.52
C LYS A 263 23.10 5.47 -5.51
N ASN A 264 23.28 5.33 -6.83
CA ASN A 264 22.50 6.13 -7.79
C ASN A 264 21.05 5.71 -7.85
N ASP A 265 20.74 4.42 -7.62
CA ASP A 265 19.35 3.97 -7.52
C ASP A 265 18.69 4.56 -6.28
N LEU A 266 19.42 4.66 -5.16
CA LEU A 266 18.93 5.36 -3.98
C LEU A 266 18.68 6.86 -4.26
N LYS A 267 19.55 7.54 -5.02
CA LYS A 267 19.32 8.92 -5.47
C LYS A 267 18.07 9.03 -6.34
N THR A 268 17.86 8.06 -7.24
CA THR A 268 16.69 8.02 -8.12
C THR A 268 15.40 7.92 -7.33
N ILE A 269 15.32 7.03 -6.33
CA ILE A 269 14.08 6.82 -5.57
C ILE A 269 13.75 8.01 -4.67
N VAL A 270 14.72 8.64 -4.02
CA VAL A 270 14.45 9.80 -3.15
C VAL A 270 13.99 11.04 -3.93
N THR A 271 14.29 11.11 -5.22
CA THR A 271 13.80 12.17 -6.13
C THR A 271 12.45 11.83 -6.78
N GLY A 272 11.76 10.78 -6.35
CA GLY A 272 10.46 10.36 -6.90
C GLY A 272 10.56 9.55 -8.18
N THR A 273 11.70 8.92 -8.44
CA THR A 273 11.95 8.08 -9.65
C THR A 273 11.60 8.83 -10.95
N LEU A 274 11.94 10.12 -10.99
CA LEU A 274 11.61 11.01 -12.10
C LEU A 274 12.49 10.78 -13.32
N TRP A 275 11.90 10.99 -14.52
CA TRP A 275 12.53 10.77 -15.82
C TRP A 275 13.92 11.43 -15.95
N GLY A 276 14.07 12.67 -15.52
CA GLY A 276 15.34 13.39 -15.57
C GLY A 276 16.46 12.80 -14.69
N ASN A 277 16.17 11.82 -13.85
CA ASN A 277 17.13 11.14 -12.96
C ASN A 277 17.05 9.62 -13.10
N LYS A 278 17.12 9.11 -14.33
CA LYS A 278 17.02 7.67 -14.67
C LYS A 278 15.74 6.96 -14.20
N GLY A 279 14.75 7.71 -13.79
CA GLY A 279 13.44 7.18 -13.41
C GLY A 279 12.48 7.10 -14.59
N ILE A 280 11.23 6.80 -14.31
CA ILE A 280 10.18 6.53 -15.30
C ILE A 280 9.00 7.49 -15.22
N TYR A 281 8.88 8.30 -14.16
CA TYR A 281 7.73 9.16 -13.95
C TYR A 281 7.96 10.59 -14.43
N ASN A 282 6.93 11.21 -14.99
CA ASN A 282 6.98 12.60 -15.46
C ASN A 282 6.88 13.61 -14.32
N THR A 283 6.23 13.22 -13.22
CA THR A 283 5.99 14.08 -12.06
C THR A 283 5.94 13.26 -10.76
N PRO A 284 6.30 13.85 -9.61
CA PRO A 284 6.14 13.17 -8.31
C PRO A 284 4.70 12.77 -8.01
N ALA A 285 3.70 13.47 -8.57
CA ALA A 285 2.29 13.13 -8.42
C ALA A 285 1.87 11.80 -9.06
N HIS A 286 2.70 11.24 -9.94
CA HIS A 286 2.45 9.93 -10.56
C HIS A 286 3.18 8.79 -9.83
N THR A 287 3.96 9.09 -8.80
CA THR A 287 4.81 8.12 -8.11
C THR A 287 4.17 7.71 -6.79
N ILE A 288 3.72 6.47 -6.68
CA ILE A 288 3.22 5.90 -5.41
C ILE A 288 4.36 5.11 -4.77
N ASN A 289 5.03 5.73 -3.81
CA ASN A 289 6.11 5.08 -3.05
C ASN A 289 5.53 4.25 -1.92
N PHE A 290 6.03 3.04 -1.74
CA PHE A 290 5.56 2.12 -0.71
C PHE A 290 6.68 1.20 -0.22
N LEU A 291 6.52 0.64 0.96
CA LEU A 291 7.37 -0.42 1.50
C LEU A 291 6.64 -1.75 1.55
N GLU A 292 5.33 -1.73 1.77
CA GLU A 292 4.44 -2.89 1.70
C GLU A 292 3.06 -2.47 1.16
N VAL A 293 2.32 -3.43 0.67
CA VAL A 293 0.88 -3.40 0.40
C VAL A 293 0.28 -4.70 0.93
N HIS A 294 -0.98 -5.00 0.63
CA HIS A 294 -1.62 -6.27 1.01
C HIS A 294 -0.96 -7.50 0.36
N ASP A 295 -0.36 -7.35 -0.83
CA ASP A 295 0.40 -8.41 -1.52
C ASP A 295 1.79 -8.60 -0.94
N ASP A 296 2.29 -9.83 -0.97
CA ASP A 296 3.58 -10.26 -0.45
C ASP A 296 3.67 -10.15 1.10
N TYR A 297 4.83 -10.50 1.65
CA TYR A 297 5.07 -10.35 3.09
C TYR A 297 4.98 -8.88 3.51
N CYS A 298 4.29 -8.62 4.62
CA CYS A 298 4.33 -7.30 5.23
C CYS A 298 5.77 -6.88 5.55
N PHE A 299 6.01 -5.59 5.68
CA PHE A 299 7.37 -5.04 5.76
C PHE A 299 8.19 -5.64 6.90
N SER A 300 7.57 -5.77 8.07
CA SER A 300 8.26 -6.31 9.23
C SER A 300 8.55 -7.81 9.13
N ASP A 301 7.65 -8.61 8.57
CA ASP A 301 7.91 -10.03 8.34
C ASP A 301 9.02 -10.21 7.30
N PHE A 302 9.01 -9.40 6.23
CA PHE A 302 10.10 -9.37 5.27
C PHE A 302 11.45 -9.04 5.94
N LEU A 303 11.50 -8.03 6.83
CA LEU A 303 12.72 -7.68 7.54
C LEU A 303 13.24 -8.83 8.41
N ARG A 304 12.34 -9.52 9.12
CA ARG A 304 12.69 -10.68 9.95
C ARG A 304 13.22 -11.86 9.13
N LEU A 305 12.58 -12.16 7.99
CA LEU A 305 13.02 -13.21 7.07
C LEU A 305 14.37 -12.86 6.45
N SER A 306 14.54 -11.65 5.94
CA SER A 306 15.79 -11.22 5.30
C SER A 306 16.95 -11.05 6.28
N SER A 307 16.69 -10.69 7.54
CA SER A 307 17.75 -10.65 8.58
C SER A 307 18.14 -12.03 9.09
N GLY A 308 17.34 -13.06 8.83
CA GLY A 308 17.52 -14.41 9.35
C GLY A 308 17.05 -14.57 10.81
N GLN A 309 16.26 -13.63 11.34
CA GLN A 309 15.64 -13.78 12.65
C GLN A 309 14.54 -14.86 12.64
N ASN A 310 13.85 -15.02 11.52
CA ASN A 310 12.90 -16.08 11.30
C ASN A 310 13.16 -16.82 9.97
N SER A 311 12.64 -18.02 9.85
CA SER A 311 12.58 -18.77 8.59
C SER A 311 11.14 -18.87 8.07
N LYS A 312 10.96 -19.13 6.76
CA LYS A 312 9.63 -19.24 6.14
C LYS A 312 8.74 -20.32 6.75
N ASP A 313 9.34 -21.40 7.21
CA ASP A 313 8.62 -22.57 7.77
C ASP A 313 8.56 -22.56 9.27
N GLU A 314 9.01 -21.50 9.91
CA GLU A 314 8.98 -21.37 11.35
C GLU A 314 7.55 -21.24 11.86
N LEU A 315 7.22 -22.00 12.90
CA LEU A 315 5.92 -21.95 13.56
C LEU A 315 5.94 -20.95 14.70
N ILE A 316 5.25 -19.83 14.50
CA ILE A 316 5.08 -18.75 15.47
C ILE A 316 3.91 -19.13 16.37
N LYS A 317 4.21 -19.38 17.65
CA LYS A 317 3.23 -19.81 18.66
C LYS A 317 2.62 -18.65 19.43
N ASP A 318 3.35 -17.56 19.57
CA ASP A 318 2.93 -16.35 20.28
C ASP A 318 3.13 -15.14 19.37
N ARG A 319 2.03 -14.63 18.83
CA ARG A 319 2.01 -13.52 17.91
C ARG A 319 2.51 -12.22 18.55
N LEU A 320 2.13 -11.94 19.81
CA LEU A 320 2.57 -10.74 20.51
C LEU A 320 4.07 -10.76 20.81
N GLN A 321 4.60 -11.95 21.17
CA GLN A 321 6.05 -12.11 21.32
C GLN A 321 6.78 -11.92 19.98
N HIS A 322 6.21 -12.44 18.89
CA HIS A 322 6.81 -12.35 17.55
C HIS A 322 6.91 -10.91 17.06
N ILE A 323 5.89 -10.08 17.26
CA ILE A 323 5.89 -8.68 16.81
C ILE A 323 6.77 -7.76 17.66
N ALA A 324 7.25 -8.21 18.83
CA ALA A 324 8.18 -7.44 19.64
C ALA A 324 9.43 -7.10 18.81
N LEU A 325 9.72 -5.80 18.68
CA LEU A 325 10.79 -5.33 17.80
C LEU A 325 12.15 -5.48 18.48
N THR A 326 13.05 -6.23 17.85
CA THR A 326 14.47 -6.17 18.20
C THR A 326 15.02 -4.78 17.84
N PRO A 327 16.09 -4.31 18.49
CA PRO A 327 16.70 -3.03 18.17
C PRO A 327 17.09 -2.91 16.67
N GLU A 328 17.49 -4.01 16.04
CA GLU A 328 17.84 -4.06 14.62
C GLU A 328 16.61 -3.84 13.73
N ILE A 329 15.53 -4.61 13.91
CA ILE A 329 14.29 -4.49 13.14
C ILE A 329 13.64 -3.13 13.37
N PHE A 330 13.69 -2.60 14.60
CA PHE A 330 13.20 -1.25 14.92
C PHE A 330 13.93 -0.17 14.12
N LYS A 331 15.27 -0.20 14.07
CA LYS A 331 16.07 0.75 13.30
C LYS A 331 15.78 0.67 11.80
N MET A 332 15.62 -0.54 11.25
CA MET A 332 15.28 -0.73 9.84
C MET A 332 13.89 -0.17 9.51
N ASN A 333 12.88 -0.38 10.39
CA ASN A 333 11.55 0.21 10.24
C ASN A 333 11.61 1.75 10.26
N ILE A 334 12.32 2.34 11.22
CA ILE A 334 12.51 3.80 11.32
C ILE A 334 13.19 4.36 10.08
N LEU A 335 14.28 3.74 9.63
CA LEU A 335 14.99 4.21 8.43
C LEU A 335 14.10 4.08 7.18
N GLY A 336 13.36 2.99 7.04
CA GLY A 336 12.39 2.81 5.96
C GLY A 336 11.31 3.90 5.97
N ALA A 337 10.71 4.16 7.14
CA ALA A 337 9.71 5.22 7.33
C ALA A 337 10.29 6.61 6.97
N LEU A 338 11.51 6.90 7.43
CA LEU A 338 12.18 8.17 7.14
C LEU A 338 12.38 8.34 5.63
N VAL A 339 12.92 7.34 4.93
CA VAL A 339 13.12 7.41 3.48
C VAL A 339 11.78 7.57 2.77
N LEU A 340 10.76 6.79 3.15
CA LEU A 340 9.42 6.86 2.55
C LEU A 340 8.81 8.27 2.66
N LEU A 341 8.88 8.87 3.85
CA LEU A 341 8.18 10.13 4.14
C LEU A 341 9.00 11.39 3.82
N THR A 342 10.31 11.25 3.55
CA THR A 342 11.16 12.37 3.09
C THR A 342 11.44 12.37 1.57
N SER A 343 11.15 11.28 0.87
CA SER A 343 11.28 11.19 -0.59
C SER A 343 10.19 11.96 -1.33
N GLN A 344 10.48 12.41 -2.54
CA GLN A 344 9.47 12.95 -3.44
C GLN A 344 8.53 11.85 -3.92
N GLY A 345 7.29 12.20 -4.25
CA GLY A 345 6.24 11.25 -4.62
C GLY A 345 5.15 11.16 -3.55
N ILE A 346 4.19 10.29 -3.76
CA ILE A 346 3.07 10.05 -2.85
C ILE A 346 3.44 8.82 -1.99
N PRO A 347 3.61 8.98 -0.67
CA PRO A 347 3.87 7.83 0.20
C PRO A 347 2.57 7.08 0.46
N LEU A 348 2.62 5.77 0.35
CA LEU A 348 1.56 4.85 0.75
C LEU A 348 2.05 4.00 1.92
N ILE A 349 1.23 3.88 2.95
CA ILE A 349 1.47 3.07 4.14
C ILE A 349 0.32 2.05 4.21
N HIS A 350 0.66 0.76 4.22
CA HIS A 350 -0.32 -0.29 4.49
C HIS A 350 -0.69 -0.25 5.98
N GLN A 351 -1.97 -0.45 6.29
CA GLN A 351 -2.44 -0.45 7.68
C GLN A 351 -1.76 -1.55 8.50
N GLY A 352 -1.07 -1.17 9.55
CA GLY A 352 -0.26 -2.07 10.36
C GLY A 352 1.24 -1.91 10.15
N GLN A 353 1.69 -1.36 9.03
CA GLN A 353 3.10 -1.07 8.78
C GLN A 353 3.67 -0.15 9.88
N GLU A 354 2.90 0.82 10.34
CA GLU A 354 3.30 1.80 11.35
C GLU A 354 3.47 1.22 12.77
N TRP A 355 3.07 -0.02 12.99
CA TRP A 355 3.40 -0.77 14.23
C TRP A 355 4.05 -2.11 13.97
N ALA A 356 4.53 -2.34 12.74
CA ALA A 356 5.25 -3.56 12.39
C ALA A 356 4.43 -4.85 12.56
N HIS A 357 3.18 -4.83 12.06
CA HIS A 357 2.27 -5.98 12.12
C HIS A 357 2.84 -7.23 11.46
N THR A 358 2.17 -8.36 11.67
CA THR A 358 2.54 -9.65 11.08
C THR A 358 1.32 -10.33 10.47
N GLN A 359 1.52 -11.09 9.40
CA GLN A 359 0.51 -11.91 8.74
C GLN A 359 0.71 -13.39 9.08
N VAL A 360 0.79 -13.71 10.35
CA VAL A 360 0.85 -15.10 10.84
C VAL A 360 -0.53 -15.74 10.71
N VAL A 361 -0.59 -16.89 10.03
CA VAL A 361 -1.83 -17.65 9.79
C VAL A 361 -2.45 -18.06 11.12
N ALA A 362 -3.67 -17.61 11.36
CA ALA A 362 -4.46 -17.94 12.53
C ALA A 362 -5.03 -19.37 12.45
N ALA A 363 -5.30 -19.96 13.60
CA ALA A 363 -6.03 -21.23 13.67
C ALA A 363 -7.50 -21.01 13.28
N THR A 364 -8.07 -21.97 12.53
CA THR A 364 -9.47 -21.99 12.12
C THR A 364 -10.12 -23.32 12.50
N ASP A 365 -11.44 -23.41 12.35
CA ASP A 365 -12.17 -24.67 12.55
C ASP A 365 -11.82 -25.75 11.51
N ARG A 366 -11.15 -25.37 10.44
CA ARG A 366 -10.70 -26.26 9.38
C ARG A 366 -9.18 -26.46 9.46
N PRO A 367 -8.68 -27.66 9.18
CA PRO A 367 -7.24 -27.91 9.16
C PRO A 367 -6.54 -27.07 8.09
N ASP A 368 -5.55 -26.28 8.48
CA ASP A 368 -4.64 -25.57 7.60
C ASP A 368 -3.18 -25.86 8.03
N SER A 369 -2.39 -26.42 7.13
CA SER A 369 -0.98 -26.76 7.38
C SER A 369 -0.08 -25.53 7.52
N ASN A 370 -0.60 -24.32 7.23
CA ASN A 370 0.14 -23.06 7.33
C ASN A 370 -0.11 -22.34 8.66
N VAL A 371 -1.00 -22.84 9.51
CA VAL A 371 -1.23 -22.24 10.84
C VAL A 371 0.08 -22.00 11.57
N GLY A 372 0.26 -20.78 12.04
CA GLY A 372 1.48 -20.34 12.73
C GLY A 372 2.62 -19.90 11.81
N LYS A 373 2.52 -20.01 10.49
CA LYS A 373 3.51 -19.50 9.54
C LYS A 373 3.14 -18.10 9.06
N MET A 374 4.13 -17.31 8.67
CA MET A 374 3.92 -16.04 7.98
C MET A 374 3.43 -16.32 6.55
N ASP A 375 2.36 -15.65 6.12
CA ASP A 375 1.73 -15.85 4.82
C ASP A 375 1.89 -14.60 3.93
N PRO A 376 2.49 -14.73 2.75
CA PRO A 376 2.59 -13.61 1.80
C PRO A 376 1.28 -13.38 1.00
N ASN A 377 0.28 -14.26 1.11
CA ASN A 377 -0.93 -14.20 0.28
C ASN A 377 -2.19 -14.64 1.04
N PRO A 378 -2.55 -13.94 2.14
CA PRO A 378 -3.71 -14.30 2.95
C PRO A 378 -5.04 -13.74 2.43
N TYR A 379 -5.24 -13.65 1.10
CA TYR A 379 -6.37 -12.96 0.45
C TYR A 379 -7.76 -13.48 0.87
N ASN A 380 -7.86 -14.76 1.20
CA ASN A 380 -9.11 -15.41 1.60
C ASN A 380 -9.14 -15.81 3.09
N LYS A 381 -8.41 -15.08 3.93
CA LYS A 381 -8.37 -15.31 5.38
C LYS A 381 -9.04 -14.17 6.13
N ASP A 382 -10.38 -14.17 6.12
CA ASP A 382 -11.17 -13.21 6.91
C ASP A 382 -11.22 -13.64 8.39
N ASN A 383 -10.06 -13.61 9.00
CA ASN A 383 -9.83 -13.99 10.40
C ASN A 383 -8.63 -13.21 10.98
N GLU A 384 -8.14 -13.59 12.14
CA GLU A 384 -7.06 -12.94 12.87
C GLU A 384 -5.74 -12.84 12.05
N THR A 385 -5.60 -13.57 10.94
CA THR A 385 -4.45 -13.40 10.03
C THR A 385 -4.40 -11.99 9.46
N ASN A 386 -5.55 -11.48 9.02
CA ASN A 386 -5.71 -10.17 8.39
C ASN A 386 -6.34 -9.12 9.32
N TRP A 387 -7.10 -9.52 10.35
CA TRP A 387 -7.76 -8.55 11.22
C TRP A 387 -6.73 -7.72 11.99
N ILE A 388 -7.02 -6.46 12.12
CA ILE A 388 -6.15 -5.52 12.81
C ILE A 388 -6.17 -5.77 14.32
N ASN A 389 -5.00 -6.05 14.87
CA ASN A 389 -4.81 -6.25 16.30
C ASN A 389 -4.26 -4.98 16.95
N TRP A 390 -5.12 -4.24 17.67
CA TRP A 390 -4.75 -3.00 18.35
C TRP A 390 -3.85 -3.19 19.57
N GLU A 391 -3.68 -4.40 20.08
CA GLU A 391 -2.70 -4.71 21.12
C GLU A 391 -1.28 -4.68 20.56
N GLU A 392 -1.11 -5.10 19.30
CA GLU A 392 0.16 -4.97 18.56
C GLU A 392 0.56 -3.50 18.43
N ALA A 393 -0.39 -2.64 18.03
CA ALA A 393 -0.15 -1.20 17.93
C ALA A 393 0.22 -0.58 19.28
N ALA A 394 -0.40 -1.04 20.37
CA ALA A 394 -0.07 -0.57 21.71
C ALA A 394 1.35 -1.00 22.13
N GLN A 395 1.77 -2.22 21.79
CA GLN A 395 3.11 -2.72 22.08
C GLN A 395 4.19 -1.93 21.34
N ASN A 396 3.98 -1.64 20.07
CA ASN A 396 4.93 -0.95 19.21
C ASN A 396 4.60 0.55 19.04
N HIS A 397 3.97 1.17 20.04
CA HIS A 397 3.53 2.58 20.00
C HIS A 397 4.64 3.58 19.69
N ALA A 398 5.90 3.28 20.02
CA ALA A 398 7.04 4.14 19.70
C ALA A 398 7.22 4.26 18.17
N LEU A 399 7.00 3.19 17.41
CA LEU A 399 7.06 3.20 15.97
C LEU A 399 5.86 3.96 15.37
N VAL A 400 4.64 3.76 15.93
CA VAL A 400 3.44 4.52 15.53
C VAL A 400 3.67 6.02 15.69
N ASN A 401 4.21 6.44 16.83
CA ASN A 401 4.53 7.85 17.10
C ASN A 401 5.57 8.40 16.11
N TYR A 402 6.56 7.61 15.75
CA TYR A 402 7.58 8.02 14.78
C TYR A 402 6.96 8.25 13.39
N TYR A 403 6.11 7.32 12.89
CA TYR A 403 5.37 7.48 11.64
C TYR A 403 4.47 8.72 11.66
N SER A 404 3.66 8.87 12.71
CA SER A 404 2.76 10.03 12.86
C SER A 404 3.54 11.36 12.82
N SER A 405 4.65 11.44 13.54
CA SER A 405 5.49 12.65 13.58
C SER A 405 6.15 12.94 12.22
N LEU A 406 6.58 11.92 11.47
CA LEU A 406 7.09 12.09 10.11
C LEU A 406 6.00 12.53 9.11
N ILE A 407 4.78 12.03 9.26
CA ILE A 407 3.63 12.48 8.45
C ILE A 407 3.34 13.96 8.71
N LEU A 408 3.35 14.37 9.98
CA LEU A 408 3.19 15.77 10.36
C LEU A 408 4.35 16.64 9.83
N LEU A 409 5.59 16.15 9.90
CA LEU A 409 6.76 16.80 9.30
C LEU A 409 6.53 17.03 7.80
N ARG A 410 6.14 15.99 7.07
CA ARG A 410 5.86 16.08 5.64
C ARG A 410 4.72 17.05 5.31
N LYS A 411 3.69 17.10 6.15
CA LYS A 411 2.59 18.08 6.00
C LYS A 411 3.08 19.51 6.22
N LYS A 412 3.91 19.74 7.24
CA LYS A 412 4.43 21.07 7.60
C LYS A 412 5.38 21.62 6.53
N TYR A 413 6.25 20.76 5.98
CA TYR A 413 7.30 21.16 5.04
C TYR A 413 6.95 20.74 3.61
N TYR A 414 6.46 21.70 2.82
CA TYR A 414 6.02 21.44 1.44
C TYR A 414 7.15 20.97 0.53
N GLN A 415 8.40 21.31 0.83
CA GLN A 415 9.60 20.89 0.10
C GLN A 415 9.68 19.35 -0.04
N LEU A 416 9.20 18.62 0.95
CA LEU A 416 9.14 17.15 0.92
C LEU A 416 8.10 16.59 -0.07
N ARG A 417 7.20 17.44 -0.59
CA ARG A 417 6.09 17.05 -1.48
C ARG A 417 6.19 17.61 -2.90
N ASN A 418 6.86 18.73 -3.08
CA ASN A 418 6.89 19.53 -4.30
C ASN A 418 8.30 19.80 -4.82
N GLY A 419 9.28 18.98 -4.45
CA GLY A 419 10.64 19.14 -4.94
C GLY A 419 10.72 18.75 -6.42
N SER A 420 11.01 19.71 -7.30
CA SER A 420 11.51 19.42 -8.63
C SER A 420 12.96 18.94 -8.56
N LEU A 421 13.44 18.28 -9.60
CA LEU A 421 14.86 17.83 -9.65
C LEU A 421 15.85 18.96 -9.46
N ASP A 422 15.48 20.16 -9.91
CA ASP A 422 16.37 21.36 -9.89
C ASP A 422 16.63 21.86 -8.47
N VAL A 423 15.73 21.58 -7.51
CA VAL A 423 15.87 22.02 -6.11
C VAL A 423 16.51 20.97 -5.21
N ILE A 424 16.79 19.77 -5.74
CA ILE A 424 17.45 18.69 -4.98
C ILE A 424 18.91 18.61 -5.37
N ARG A 425 19.79 18.83 -4.40
CA ARG A 425 21.24 18.78 -4.58
C ARG A 425 21.85 17.72 -3.68
N PHE A 426 22.51 16.72 -4.27
CA PHE A 426 23.21 15.68 -3.55
C PHE A 426 24.58 16.14 -3.06
N PHE A 427 24.95 15.73 -1.85
CA PHE A 427 26.29 15.89 -1.33
C PHE A 427 27.17 14.73 -1.78
N ASP A 428 28.43 15.03 -2.08
CA ASP A 428 29.44 14.00 -2.32
C ASP A 428 29.94 13.46 -0.99
N LEU A 429 29.52 12.22 -0.67
CA LEU A 429 29.89 11.54 0.57
C LEU A 429 30.74 10.31 0.21
N ASP A 430 31.94 10.23 0.80
CA ASP A 430 32.81 9.06 0.71
C ASP A 430 32.24 7.92 1.60
N SER A 431 31.12 7.35 1.17
CA SER A 431 30.46 6.22 1.81
C SER A 431 29.60 5.49 0.79
N ARG A 432 29.67 4.18 0.76
CA ARG A 432 28.87 3.34 -0.11
C ARG A 432 27.38 3.41 0.25
N PHE A 433 27.07 3.44 1.54
CA PHE A 433 25.71 3.39 2.08
C PHE A 433 25.26 4.71 2.73
N GLY A 434 26.05 5.77 2.57
CA GLY A 434 25.67 7.11 3.01
C GLY A 434 25.11 7.93 1.87
N LEU A 435 23.96 8.56 2.08
CA LEU A 435 23.36 9.53 1.17
C LEU A 435 23.06 10.82 1.91
N GLY A 436 23.43 11.96 1.30
CA GLY A 436 23.05 13.28 1.80
C GLY A 436 22.51 14.12 0.67
N TYR A 437 21.45 14.87 0.91
CA TYR A 437 20.90 15.80 -0.06
C TYR A 437 20.24 17.01 0.60
N ALA A 438 20.29 18.14 -0.09
CA ALA A 438 19.53 19.33 0.24
C ALA A 438 18.27 19.41 -0.64
N ILE A 439 17.18 19.89 -0.07
CA ILE A 439 15.96 20.25 -0.80
C ILE A 439 15.78 21.77 -0.64
N ALA A 440 15.77 22.49 -1.76
CA ALA A 440 16.01 23.93 -1.76
C ALA A 440 17.29 24.23 -0.94
N ASP A 441 17.49 25.38 -0.42
CA ASP A 441 18.70 25.64 0.39
C ASP A 441 18.42 25.67 1.91
N ASP A 442 17.25 25.21 2.32
CA ASP A 442 16.76 25.32 3.69
C ASP A 442 16.46 24.00 4.40
N MET A 443 16.51 22.87 3.70
CA MET A 443 16.37 21.53 4.29
C MET A 443 17.48 20.60 3.85
N VAL A 444 18.04 19.81 4.76
CA VAL A 444 18.99 18.75 4.45
C VAL A 444 18.57 17.43 5.09
N VAL A 445 18.75 16.35 4.34
CA VAL A 445 18.50 14.97 4.76
C VAL A 445 19.78 14.17 4.61
N PHE A 446 20.12 13.42 5.64
CA PHE A 446 21.22 12.44 5.58
C PHE A 446 20.71 11.07 5.99
N LEU A 447 21.09 10.06 5.23
CA LEU A 447 20.73 8.66 5.41
C LEU A 447 22.00 7.83 5.53
N ASN A 448 22.04 6.91 6.48
CA ASN A 448 23.10 5.94 6.67
C ASN A 448 22.50 4.52 6.70
N GLY A 449 22.64 3.79 5.59
CA GLY A 449 22.24 2.40 5.47
C GLY A 449 23.28 1.39 5.95
N SER A 450 24.52 1.84 6.29
CA SER A 450 25.52 0.94 6.87
C SER A 450 25.00 0.37 8.20
N VAL A 451 25.14 -0.91 8.42
CA VAL A 451 24.74 -1.57 9.67
C VAL A 451 25.80 -1.50 10.76
N THR A 452 27.03 -1.05 10.43
CA THR A 452 28.17 -1.03 11.35
C THR A 452 28.88 0.33 11.43
N GLU A 453 28.89 1.10 10.33
CA GLU A 453 29.74 2.30 10.25
C GLU A 453 28.95 3.57 10.62
N ILE A 454 29.57 4.42 11.44
CA ILE A 454 29.10 5.77 11.69
C ILE A 454 29.46 6.64 10.49
N LEU A 455 28.50 7.35 9.94
CA LEU A 455 28.70 8.29 8.85
C LEU A 455 28.98 9.68 9.41
N ASN A 456 30.19 10.18 9.23
CA ASN A 456 30.55 11.56 9.58
C ASN A 456 30.30 12.48 8.37
N VAL A 457 29.47 13.49 8.55
CA VAL A 457 29.11 14.44 7.47
C VAL A 457 29.25 15.87 7.91
N LYS A 458 29.57 16.76 6.97
CA LYS A 458 29.62 18.19 7.19
C LYS A 458 28.33 18.84 6.77
N LEU A 459 27.67 19.55 7.68
CA LEU A 459 26.53 20.40 7.37
C LEU A 459 26.96 21.57 6.48
N PRO A 460 26.07 22.05 5.57
CA PRO A 460 26.32 23.31 4.88
C PRO A 460 26.55 24.45 5.87
N PRO A 461 27.27 25.52 5.46
CA PRO A 461 27.54 26.67 6.35
C PRO A 461 26.26 27.25 6.97
N GLY A 462 26.32 27.60 8.24
CA GLY A 462 25.23 28.19 9.02
C GLY A 462 24.69 27.26 10.10
N LYS A 463 23.68 27.74 10.81
CA LYS A 463 23.00 26.99 11.89
C LYS A 463 21.85 26.18 11.34
N TRP A 464 21.73 24.94 11.83
CA TRP A 464 20.75 23.98 11.38
C TRP A 464 19.99 23.41 12.57
N LEU A 465 18.66 23.48 12.53
CA LEU A 465 17.78 22.89 13.53
C LEU A 465 17.49 21.43 13.15
N GLN A 466 17.95 20.50 13.97
CA GLN A 466 17.64 19.07 13.79
C GLN A 466 16.18 18.79 14.14
N LEU A 467 15.44 18.21 13.22
CA LEU A 467 14.03 17.82 13.41
C LEU A 467 13.87 16.32 13.59
N VAL A 468 14.79 15.53 13.03
CA VAL A 468 14.72 14.06 13.06
C VAL A 468 16.08 13.50 13.43
N ASN A 469 16.10 12.50 14.28
CA ASN A 469 17.28 11.68 14.58
C ASN A 469 16.95 10.18 14.47
N ALA A 470 17.83 9.32 14.95
CA ALA A 470 17.71 7.86 14.87
C ALA A 470 16.52 7.26 15.67
N SER A 471 15.79 8.03 16.44
CA SER A 471 14.72 7.51 17.32
C SER A 471 13.58 8.49 17.54
N GLU A 472 13.73 9.73 17.13
CA GLU A 472 12.81 10.80 17.52
C GLU A 472 12.60 11.81 16.41
N VAL A 473 11.39 12.35 16.34
CA VAL A 473 11.00 13.45 15.45
C VAL A 473 10.36 14.54 16.30
N ASP A 474 10.92 15.75 16.27
CA ASP A 474 10.33 16.93 16.94
C ASP A 474 10.25 18.10 15.95
N LEU A 475 9.04 18.55 15.65
CA LEU A 475 8.79 19.69 14.74
C LEU A 475 9.18 21.04 15.33
N ASN A 476 9.44 21.12 16.63
CA ASN A 476 9.99 22.32 17.31
C ASN A 476 11.51 22.29 17.35
N GLY A 477 12.11 21.16 17.06
CA GLY A 477 13.54 20.94 16.97
C GLY A 477 14.16 20.25 18.18
N LEU A 478 15.05 19.32 17.90
CA LEU A 478 15.78 18.55 18.90
C LEU A 478 17.01 19.30 19.41
N ARG A 479 17.74 19.94 18.50
CA ARG A 479 18.93 20.73 18.81
C ARG A 479 19.37 21.60 17.63
N ILE A 480 20.18 22.61 17.90
CA ILE A 480 20.95 23.36 16.88
C ILE A 480 22.28 22.66 16.63
N ALA A 481 22.68 22.53 15.37
CA ALA A 481 23.93 21.92 14.94
C ALA A 481 24.65 22.79 13.89
N GLU A 482 25.98 22.73 13.89
CA GLU A 482 26.88 23.35 12.90
C GLU A 482 28.06 22.41 12.64
N GLY A 483 28.70 22.52 11.49
CA GLY A 483 29.94 21.80 11.19
C GLY A 483 29.73 20.31 10.97
N TYR A 484 30.50 19.49 11.64
CA TYR A 484 30.45 18.03 11.47
C TYR A 484 29.47 17.39 12.44
N ILE A 485 28.72 16.40 11.93
CA ILE A 485 27.80 15.57 12.70
C ILE A 485 28.01 14.10 12.40
N ASN A 486 27.66 13.26 13.36
CA ASN A 486 27.72 11.80 13.24
C ASN A 486 26.32 11.25 13.08
N ILE A 487 26.11 10.39 12.09
CA ILE A 487 24.89 9.66 11.83
C ILE A 487 25.13 8.20 12.12
N GLN A 488 24.34 7.64 13.03
CA GLN A 488 24.50 6.27 13.51
C GLN A 488 24.21 5.25 12.39
N PRO A 489 24.70 4.02 12.51
CA PRO A 489 24.33 2.92 11.61
C PRO A 489 22.81 2.71 11.56
N THR A 490 22.30 2.35 10.37
CA THR A 490 20.87 2.11 10.09
C THR A 490 19.98 3.24 10.63
N SER A 491 20.31 4.47 10.24
CA SER A 491 19.57 5.65 10.67
C SER A 491 19.62 6.79 9.66
N GLY A 492 18.88 7.86 9.96
CA GLY A 492 18.96 9.09 9.20
C GLY A 492 18.59 10.30 10.03
N THR A 493 18.68 11.49 9.43
CA THR A 493 18.38 12.76 10.12
C THR A 493 17.90 13.81 9.12
N VAL A 494 17.06 14.70 9.61
CA VAL A 494 16.56 15.86 8.85
C VAL A 494 16.87 17.13 9.62
N PHE A 495 17.38 18.11 8.91
CA PHE A 495 17.62 19.44 9.44
C PHE A 495 16.94 20.51 8.57
N ILE A 496 16.53 21.60 9.19
CA ILE A 496 16.14 22.82 8.51
C ILE A 496 17.07 23.97 8.89
N ARG A 497 17.19 24.95 8.01
CA ARG A 497 17.95 26.17 8.31
C ARG A 497 17.30 26.91 9.48
N SER A 498 18.11 27.24 10.49
CA SER A 498 17.65 27.96 11.70
C SER A 498 17.58 29.45 11.46
#